data_656bfcfcc7ba6556c24214fc53bb28fa
#
_entry.id   656bfcfcc7ba6556c24214fc53bb28fa
#
_cell.length_a   1.000
_cell.length_b   1.000
_cell.length_c   1.000
_cell.angle_alpha   90.00
_cell.angle_beta   90.00
_cell.angle_gamma   90.00
#
_symmetry.space_group_name_H-M   'P 1'
#
loop_
_entity.id
_entity.type
_entity.pdbx_description
1 polymer ?
#
loop_
_entity_poly.entity_id
_entity_poly.type
_entity_poly.pdbx_seq_one_letter_code
_entity_poly.pdbx_strand_id
1 'polypeptide(L)'
;AHPNILVQLMKRKGIQFDELDVMHEYVDNKKGIRLKLAKELDTSVEIIKSILQIFAYGSRLSESSKEGLYECCKGNMGLIKKVKQHQWIQSYRDAFIIALDKMHKNKERIVNAVGIESEEEKDQKSQMMAHKLQGYERQVIDVIIRHWEFGSIALLLHDCVVFTGRVNPD
;
A
#
# COMPACT_ATOMS: atom_id res chain seq x y z
N ALA A 1 1.21 3.06 -5.35
CA ALA A 1 2.62 3.17 -4.99
C ALA A 1 3.05 2.06 -4.02
N HIS A 2 2.31 1.81 -2.92
CA HIS A 2 2.72 0.98 -1.78
C HIS A 2 3.32 -0.40 -2.11
N PRO A 3 2.73 -1.27 -2.95
CA PRO A 3 3.34 -2.57 -3.26
C PRO A 3 4.73 -2.43 -3.89
N ASN A 4 4.90 -1.47 -4.80
CA ASN A 4 6.19 -1.22 -5.43
C ASN A 4 7.24 -0.73 -4.42
N ILE A 5 6.86 0.20 -3.54
CA ILE A 5 7.74 0.68 -2.47
C ILE A 5 8.18 -0.49 -1.58
N LEU A 6 7.24 -1.35 -1.20
CA LEU A 6 7.54 -2.53 -0.36
C LEU A 6 8.54 -3.46 -1.05
N VAL A 7 8.31 -3.81 -2.31
CA VAL A 7 9.22 -4.66 -3.10
C VAL A 7 10.62 -4.06 -3.15
N GLN A 8 10.74 -2.76 -3.44
CA GLN A 8 12.04 -2.08 -3.49
C GLN A 8 12.74 -2.05 -2.12
N LEU A 9 11.98 -1.86 -1.04
CA LEU A 9 12.51 -1.91 0.32
C LEU A 9 13.06 -3.28 0.69
N MET A 10 12.31 -4.35 0.41
CA MET A 10 12.75 -5.71 0.67
C MET A 10 14.02 -6.03 -0.12
N LYS A 11 14.05 -5.67 -1.41
CA LYS A 11 15.24 -5.82 -2.25
C LYS A 11 16.47 -5.10 -1.67
N ARG A 12 16.31 -3.83 -1.26
CA ARG A 12 17.42 -3.04 -0.66
C ARG A 12 17.94 -3.62 0.65
N LYS A 13 17.07 -4.28 1.42
CA LYS A 13 17.43 -4.90 2.70
C LYS A 13 17.90 -6.35 2.56
N GLY A 14 17.90 -6.91 1.35
CA GLY A 14 18.21 -8.33 1.13
C GLY A 14 17.22 -9.29 1.82
N ILE A 15 15.97 -8.84 2.03
CA ILE A 15 14.93 -9.62 2.70
C ILE A 15 14.11 -10.34 1.63
N GLN A 16 14.02 -11.67 1.73
CA GLN A 16 13.20 -12.50 0.88
C GLN A 16 12.27 -13.40 1.72
N PHE A 17 11.13 -13.75 1.18
CA PHE A 17 10.14 -14.67 1.72
C PHE A 17 9.12 -15.03 0.61
N ASP A 18 8.47 -16.18 0.74
CA ASP A 18 7.66 -16.76 -0.34
C ASP A 18 6.49 -15.85 -0.78
N GLU A 19 5.84 -15.17 0.16
CA GLU A 19 4.71 -14.29 -0.15
C GLU A 19 5.15 -13.01 -0.90
N LEU A 20 6.43 -12.70 -0.98
CA LEU A 20 6.94 -11.56 -1.74
C LEU A 20 6.72 -11.73 -3.25
N ASP A 21 6.65 -12.97 -3.75
CA ASP A 21 6.40 -13.27 -5.15
C ASP A 21 5.03 -12.75 -5.61
N VAL A 22 4.01 -12.83 -4.74
CA VAL A 22 2.69 -12.25 -5.00
C VAL A 22 2.74 -10.73 -5.17
N MET A 23 3.64 -10.06 -4.45
CA MET A 23 3.87 -8.63 -4.60
C MET A 23 4.56 -8.30 -5.92
N HIS A 24 5.55 -9.09 -6.33
CA HIS A 24 6.21 -8.94 -7.64
C HIS A 24 5.19 -9.11 -8.75
N GLU A 25 4.43 -10.20 -8.74
CA GLU A 25 3.35 -10.46 -9.71
C GLU A 25 2.39 -9.27 -9.81
N TYR A 26 1.95 -8.73 -8.66
CA TYR A 26 1.05 -7.58 -8.66
C TYR A 26 1.69 -6.31 -9.20
N VAL A 27 2.94 -6.03 -8.88
CA VAL A 27 3.65 -4.84 -9.37
C VAL A 27 3.81 -4.89 -10.88
N ASP A 28 4.12 -6.06 -11.42
CA ASP A 28 4.38 -6.28 -12.85
C ASP A 28 3.09 -6.25 -13.68
N ASN A 29 1.97 -6.74 -13.13
CA ASN A 29 0.70 -6.83 -13.86
C ASN A 29 -0.53 -6.37 -13.08
N LYS A 30 -0.53 -5.18 -12.52
CA LYS A 30 -1.64 -4.62 -11.72
C LYS A 30 -3.00 -4.69 -12.40
N LYS A 31 -3.05 -4.33 -13.69
CA LYS A 31 -4.33 -4.29 -14.44
C LYS A 31 -4.87 -5.69 -14.65
N GLY A 32 -4.03 -6.63 -15.11
CA GLY A 32 -4.43 -8.00 -15.36
C GLY A 32 -4.92 -8.71 -14.09
N ILE A 33 -4.19 -8.56 -12.99
CA ILE A 33 -4.57 -9.16 -11.71
C ILE A 33 -5.90 -8.60 -11.19
N ARG A 34 -6.10 -7.28 -11.24
CA ARG A 34 -7.37 -6.68 -10.82
C ARG A 34 -8.55 -7.16 -11.66
N LEU A 35 -8.39 -7.27 -12.97
CA LEU A 35 -9.41 -7.80 -13.87
C LEU A 35 -9.70 -9.27 -13.58
N LYS A 36 -8.66 -10.09 -13.38
CA LYS A 36 -8.79 -11.51 -13.01
C LYS A 36 -9.58 -11.67 -11.72
N LEU A 37 -9.16 -10.99 -10.64
CA LEU A 37 -9.82 -11.05 -9.34
C LEU A 37 -11.27 -10.53 -9.39
N ALA A 38 -11.54 -9.47 -10.15
CA ALA A 38 -12.89 -8.95 -10.33
C ALA A 38 -13.81 -9.98 -10.97
N LYS A 39 -13.32 -10.71 -11.97
CA LYS A 39 -14.06 -11.80 -12.63
C LYS A 39 -14.25 -13.01 -11.68
N GLU A 40 -13.22 -13.43 -10.97
CA GLU A 40 -13.28 -14.61 -10.07
C GLU A 40 -14.21 -14.36 -8.87
N LEU A 41 -14.26 -13.12 -8.37
CA LEU A 41 -15.07 -12.74 -7.23
C LEU A 41 -16.46 -12.17 -7.61
N ASP A 42 -16.73 -12.08 -8.91
CA ASP A 42 -17.98 -11.51 -9.44
C ASP A 42 -18.24 -10.10 -8.87
N THR A 43 -17.29 -9.19 -9.08
CA THR A 43 -17.33 -7.82 -8.57
C THR A 43 -16.63 -6.82 -9.52
N SER A 44 -16.65 -5.53 -9.19
CA SER A 44 -15.98 -4.53 -10.01
C SER A 44 -14.48 -4.41 -9.73
N VAL A 45 -13.73 -3.93 -10.71
CA VAL A 45 -12.29 -3.65 -10.60
C VAL A 45 -12.01 -2.59 -9.53
N GLU A 46 -12.91 -1.63 -9.36
CA GLU A 46 -12.81 -0.56 -8.35
C GLU A 46 -12.89 -1.13 -6.93
N ILE A 47 -13.82 -2.08 -6.70
CA ILE A 47 -13.92 -2.77 -5.42
C ILE A 47 -12.65 -3.58 -5.14
N ILE A 48 -12.14 -4.32 -6.12
CA ILE A 48 -10.86 -5.05 -5.96
C ILE A 48 -9.72 -4.09 -5.66
N LYS A 49 -9.63 -2.95 -6.37
CA LYS A 49 -8.62 -1.93 -6.09
C LYS A 49 -8.68 -1.45 -4.63
N SER A 50 -9.88 -1.16 -4.14
CA SER A 50 -10.09 -0.71 -2.75
C SER A 50 -9.70 -1.79 -1.74
N ILE A 51 -10.10 -3.05 -1.96
CA ILE A 51 -9.74 -4.19 -1.11
C ILE A 51 -8.22 -4.36 -1.03
N LEU A 52 -7.53 -4.36 -2.17
CA LEU A 52 -6.07 -4.49 -2.19
C LEU A 52 -5.37 -3.29 -1.54
N GLN A 53 -5.96 -2.11 -1.63
CA GLN A 53 -5.44 -0.91 -1.00
C GLN A 53 -5.53 -0.97 0.53
N ILE A 54 -6.67 -1.37 1.11
CA ILE A 54 -6.79 -1.50 2.56
C ILE A 54 -5.87 -2.57 3.13
N PHE A 55 -5.64 -3.67 2.40
CA PHE A 55 -4.69 -4.70 2.81
C PHE A 55 -3.23 -4.22 2.77
N ALA A 56 -2.89 -3.35 1.81
CA ALA A 56 -1.59 -2.69 1.80
C ALA A 56 -1.35 -1.81 3.03
N TYR A 57 -2.41 -1.35 3.69
CA TYR A 57 -2.35 -0.67 4.98
C TYR A 57 -2.54 -1.60 6.19
N GLY A 58 -2.52 -2.91 5.98
CA GLY A 58 -2.58 -3.90 7.06
C GLY A 58 -3.97 -4.14 7.64
N SER A 59 -5.03 -3.83 6.89
CA SER A 59 -6.41 -4.09 7.31
C SER A 59 -6.63 -5.58 7.61
N ARG A 60 -7.53 -5.85 8.58
CA ARG A 60 -7.88 -7.22 8.99
C ARG A 60 -8.87 -7.86 8.01
N LEU A 61 -8.79 -9.19 7.87
CA LEU A 61 -9.80 -10.00 7.19
C LEU A 61 -11.00 -10.23 8.12
N SER A 62 -11.72 -9.16 8.47
CA SER A 62 -12.86 -9.18 9.38
C SER A 62 -14.16 -8.96 8.65
N GLU A 63 -15.25 -9.55 9.18
CA GLU A 63 -16.62 -9.35 8.70
C GLU A 63 -17.34 -8.22 9.47
N SER A 64 -16.68 -7.61 10.43
CA SER A 64 -17.23 -6.54 11.24
C SER A 64 -17.58 -5.32 10.40
N SER A 65 -18.75 -4.73 10.63
CA SER A 65 -19.18 -3.49 9.97
C SER A 65 -18.32 -2.27 10.28
N LYS A 66 -17.42 -2.39 11.26
CA LYS A 66 -16.46 -1.34 11.64
C LYS A 66 -15.13 -1.45 10.92
N GLU A 67 -14.95 -2.45 10.07
CA GLU A 67 -13.68 -2.74 9.40
C GLU A 67 -13.73 -2.34 7.93
N GLY A 68 -12.59 -1.90 7.40
CA GLY A 68 -12.47 -1.41 6.02
C GLY A 68 -12.89 -2.41 4.94
N LEU A 69 -12.75 -3.72 5.20
CA LEU A 69 -13.21 -4.74 4.25
C LEU A 69 -14.74 -4.71 4.06
N TYR A 70 -15.50 -4.51 5.14
CA TYR A 70 -16.95 -4.39 5.07
C TYR A 70 -17.37 -3.16 4.25
N GLU A 71 -16.70 -2.03 4.46
CA GLU A 71 -16.94 -0.80 3.71
C GLU A 71 -16.61 -0.96 2.22
N CYS A 72 -15.43 -1.52 1.90
CA CYS A 72 -15.02 -1.78 0.51
C CYS A 72 -16.00 -2.68 -0.23
N CYS A 73 -16.53 -3.70 0.45
CA CYS A 73 -17.52 -4.62 -0.11
C CYS A 73 -18.96 -4.09 -0.04
N LYS A 74 -19.18 -2.86 0.45
CA LYS A 74 -20.50 -2.24 0.62
C LYS A 74 -21.48 -3.10 1.40
N GLY A 75 -20.99 -3.79 2.42
CA GLY A 75 -21.77 -4.69 3.26
C GLY A 75 -22.15 -6.02 2.62
N ASN A 76 -21.65 -6.34 1.43
CA ASN A 76 -21.92 -7.62 0.76
C ASN A 76 -21.18 -8.77 1.45
N MET A 77 -21.88 -9.47 2.35
CA MET A 77 -21.32 -10.59 3.13
C MET A 77 -20.87 -11.78 2.25
N GLY A 78 -21.54 -12.00 1.11
CA GLY A 78 -21.14 -13.04 0.16
C GLY A 78 -19.78 -12.74 -0.47
N LEU A 79 -19.54 -11.50 -0.86
CA LEU A 79 -18.26 -11.05 -1.40
C LEU A 79 -17.17 -11.09 -0.31
N ILE A 80 -17.47 -10.64 0.92
CA ILE A 80 -16.53 -10.68 2.04
C ILE A 80 -16.02 -12.09 2.29
N LYS A 81 -16.93 -13.08 2.31
CA LYS A 81 -16.57 -14.49 2.47
C LYS A 81 -15.69 -15.00 1.34
N LYS A 82 -16.02 -14.68 0.08
CA LYS A 82 -15.19 -15.03 -1.08
C LYS A 82 -13.78 -14.43 -0.97
N VAL A 83 -13.67 -13.14 -0.63
CA VAL A 83 -12.39 -12.44 -0.42
C VAL A 83 -11.56 -13.10 0.66
N LYS A 84 -12.17 -13.45 1.79
CA LYS A 84 -11.51 -14.13 2.91
C LYS A 84 -10.98 -15.51 2.56
N GLN A 85 -11.62 -16.23 1.64
CA GLN A 85 -11.24 -17.58 1.22
C GLN A 85 -10.28 -17.56 0.02
N HIS A 86 -10.09 -16.42 -0.62
CA HIS A 86 -9.29 -16.33 -1.84
C HIS A 86 -7.79 -16.35 -1.52
N GLN A 87 -7.12 -17.46 -1.85
CA GLN A 87 -5.74 -17.71 -1.48
C GLN A 87 -4.78 -16.59 -1.93
N TRP A 88 -4.86 -16.14 -3.18
CA TRP A 88 -4.00 -15.08 -3.70
C TRP A 88 -4.14 -13.78 -2.91
N ILE A 89 -5.37 -13.40 -2.52
CA ILE A 89 -5.63 -12.20 -1.73
C ILE A 89 -5.07 -12.34 -0.30
N GLN A 90 -5.19 -13.52 0.29
CA GLN A 90 -4.57 -13.80 1.59
C GLN A 90 -3.04 -13.65 1.51
N SER A 91 -2.40 -14.29 0.53
CA SER A 91 -0.94 -14.18 0.33
C SER A 91 -0.51 -12.73 0.08
N TYR A 92 -1.29 -11.96 -0.71
CA TYR A 92 -1.02 -10.54 -0.93
C TYR A 92 -1.05 -9.73 0.38
N ARG A 93 -2.06 -9.93 1.21
CA ARG A 93 -2.19 -9.30 2.53
C ARG A 93 -1.05 -9.71 3.46
N ASP A 94 -0.77 -11.01 3.53
CA ASP A 94 0.21 -11.57 4.44
C ASP A 94 1.63 -11.11 4.08
N ALA A 95 1.92 -10.87 2.80
CA ALA A 95 3.18 -10.27 2.37
C ALA A 95 3.45 -8.91 3.04
N PHE A 96 2.46 -8.05 3.22
CA PHE A 96 2.63 -6.78 3.94
C PHE A 96 2.91 -7.00 5.43
N ILE A 97 2.20 -7.94 6.06
CA ILE A 97 2.38 -8.26 7.49
C ILE A 97 3.77 -8.84 7.74
N ILE A 98 4.18 -9.81 6.91
CA ILE A 98 5.49 -10.46 7.01
C ILE A 98 6.61 -9.45 6.77
N ALA A 99 6.47 -8.59 5.75
CA ALA A 99 7.44 -7.55 5.47
C ALA A 99 7.59 -6.58 6.66
N LEU A 100 6.49 -6.20 7.29
CA LEU A 100 6.51 -5.37 8.47
C LEU A 100 7.24 -6.05 9.63
N ASP A 101 6.91 -7.32 9.92
CA ASP A 101 7.54 -8.09 10.98
C ASP A 101 9.06 -8.28 10.75
N LYS A 102 9.45 -8.50 9.48
CA LYS A 102 10.87 -8.60 9.11
C LYS A 102 11.62 -7.26 9.20
N MET A 103 10.94 -6.14 8.96
CA MET A 103 11.53 -4.80 9.10
C MET A 103 11.65 -4.35 10.56
N HIS A 104 10.78 -4.84 11.43
CA HIS A 104 10.67 -4.43 12.84
C HIS A 104 10.93 -5.58 13.81
N LYS A 105 12.11 -6.18 13.73
CA LYS A 105 12.50 -7.29 14.62
C LYS A 105 12.57 -6.90 16.10
N ASN A 106 12.81 -5.62 16.41
CA ASN A 106 12.97 -5.14 17.78
C ASN A 106 12.01 -3.97 17.98
N LYS A 107 11.06 -4.03 18.83
CA LYS A 107 10.09 -3.02 19.30
C LYS A 107 10.55 -1.53 19.34
N GLU A 108 11.46 -1.15 18.48
CA GLU A 108 11.97 0.22 18.33
C GLU A 108 10.90 1.11 17.70
N ARG A 109 10.88 2.36 18.14
CA ARG A 109 10.04 3.40 17.53
C ARG A 109 10.28 3.45 16.01
N ILE A 110 9.21 3.53 15.25
CA ILE A 110 9.31 3.56 13.80
C ILE A 110 9.55 4.98 13.35
N VAL A 111 10.75 5.20 12.85
CA VAL A 111 11.07 6.42 12.11
C VAL A 111 10.77 6.17 10.63
N ASN A 112 10.01 7.06 10.00
CA ASN A 112 9.75 6.99 8.57
C ASN A 112 10.93 7.53 7.75
N ALA A 113 10.82 7.45 6.43
CA ALA A 113 11.90 7.84 5.53
C ALA A 113 12.26 9.33 5.54
N VAL A 114 11.41 10.19 6.11
CA VAL A 114 11.67 11.64 6.28
C VAL A 114 12.05 12.01 7.71
N GLY A 115 12.33 11.02 8.57
CA GLY A 115 12.82 11.24 9.93
C GLY A 115 11.73 11.52 10.98
N ILE A 116 10.45 11.33 10.66
CA ILE A 116 9.36 11.52 11.61
C ILE A 116 9.15 10.22 12.38
N GLU A 117 9.19 10.29 13.71
CA GLU A 117 8.83 9.18 14.59
C GLU A 117 7.31 8.98 14.63
N SER A 118 6.88 7.73 14.70
CA SER A 118 5.48 7.41 14.99
C SER A 118 5.19 7.73 16.46
N GLU A 119 4.15 8.52 16.72
CA GLU A 119 3.69 8.85 18.08
C GLU A 119 2.96 7.67 18.75
N GLU A 120 2.67 6.61 18.00
CA GLU A 120 1.81 5.55 18.47
C GLU A 120 2.58 4.52 19.29
N GLU A 121 2.28 4.49 20.58
CA GLU A 121 2.57 3.39 21.46
C GLU A 121 1.64 2.21 21.13
N LYS A 122 2.26 1.10 20.73
CA LYS A 122 1.68 -0.27 20.74
C LYS A 122 0.62 -0.65 19.72
N ASP A 123 0.96 -1.70 19.02
CA ASP A 123 0.08 -2.75 18.46
C ASP A 123 -0.73 -2.46 17.19
N GLN A 124 -0.62 -1.32 16.56
CA GLN A 124 -1.28 -1.11 15.28
C GLN A 124 -0.32 -1.29 14.09
N LYS A 125 0.02 -2.54 13.76
CA LYS A 125 0.87 -2.90 12.61
C LYS A 125 0.45 -2.20 11.31
N SER A 126 -0.85 -1.95 11.13
CA SER A 126 -1.40 -1.24 9.99
C SER A 126 -0.97 0.23 9.93
N GLN A 127 -1.03 0.93 11.05
CA GLN A 127 -0.62 2.34 11.13
C GLN A 127 0.90 2.46 10.96
N MET A 128 1.67 1.54 11.53
CA MET A 128 3.12 1.47 11.34
C MET A 128 3.49 1.27 9.87
N MET A 129 2.80 0.38 9.14
CA MET A 129 3.03 0.17 7.72
C MET A 129 2.67 1.42 6.92
N ALA A 130 1.51 2.01 7.18
CA ALA A 130 1.05 3.23 6.52
C ALA A 130 2.06 4.38 6.74
N HIS A 131 2.46 4.63 7.98
CA HIS A 131 3.43 5.66 8.33
C HIS A 131 4.76 5.48 7.59
N LYS A 132 5.26 4.24 7.51
CA LYS A 132 6.50 3.94 6.79
C LYS A 132 6.39 4.15 5.29
N LEU A 133 5.33 3.65 4.67
CA LEU A 133 5.12 3.78 3.23
C LEU A 133 4.87 5.23 2.81
N GLN A 134 4.10 5.99 3.58
CA GLN A 134 3.87 7.41 3.36
C GLN A 134 5.15 8.25 3.47
N GLY A 135 6.06 7.89 4.38
CA GLY A 135 7.36 8.53 4.47
C GLY A 135 8.19 8.40 3.18
N TYR A 136 8.13 7.25 2.49
CA TYR A 136 8.79 7.08 1.20
C TYR A 136 8.09 7.84 0.07
N GLU A 137 6.76 7.90 0.07
CA GLU A 137 6.01 8.75 -0.88
C GLU A 137 6.41 10.21 -0.71
N ARG A 138 6.51 10.67 0.53
CA ARG A 138 6.98 12.04 0.82
C ARG A 138 8.39 12.30 0.34
N GLN A 139 9.33 11.35 0.49
CA GLN A 139 10.68 11.50 -0.07
C GLN A 139 10.68 11.71 -1.57
N VAL A 140 9.83 11.00 -2.31
CA VAL A 140 9.70 11.19 -3.77
C VAL A 140 9.24 12.62 -4.09
N ILE A 141 8.23 13.11 -3.37
CA ILE A 141 7.74 14.48 -3.52
C ILE A 141 8.85 15.49 -3.19
N ASP A 142 9.59 15.29 -2.12
CA ASP A 142 10.68 16.17 -1.71
C ASP A 142 11.81 16.22 -2.76
N VAL A 143 12.10 15.08 -3.41
CA VAL A 143 13.06 15.04 -4.53
C VAL A 143 12.54 15.84 -5.73
N ILE A 144 11.27 15.66 -6.10
CA ILE A 144 10.64 16.43 -7.18
C ILE A 144 10.73 17.93 -6.89
N ILE A 145 10.36 18.34 -5.66
CA ILE A 145 10.39 19.75 -5.26
C ILE A 145 11.80 20.35 -5.36
N ARG A 146 12.82 19.62 -4.87
CA ARG A 146 14.20 20.13 -4.84
C ARG A 146 14.85 20.23 -6.22
N HIS A 147 14.46 19.39 -7.16
CA HIS A 147 15.04 19.32 -8.50
C HIS A 147 14.15 19.98 -9.57
N TRP A 148 13.06 20.63 -9.14
CA TRP A 148 12.15 21.29 -10.07
C TRP A 148 12.74 22.65 -10.51
N GLU A 149 13.18 22.70 -11.77
CA GLU A 149 13.80 23.90 -12.36
C GLU A 149 12.81 24.76 -13.18
N PHE A 150 11.61 24.23 -13.46
CA PHE A 150 10.68 24.82 -14.41
C PHE A 150 9.38 25.30 -13.71
N GLY A 151 9.35 26.59 -13.39
CA GLY A 151 8.15 27.24 -12.87
C GLY A 151 7.93 27.09 -11.35
N SER A 152 6.83 27.59 -10.87
CA SER A 152 6.51 27.59 -9.44
C SER A 152 5.62 26.40 -9.07
N ILE A 153 5.85 25.83 -7.91
CA ILE A 153 4.95 24.85 -7.32
C ILE A 153 3.73 25.63 -6.80
N ALA A 154 2.56 25.35 -7.36
CA ALA A 154 1.31 26.02 -6.98
C ALA A 154 0.68 25.38 -5.76
N LEU A 155 0.75 24.06 -5.62
CA LEU A 155 0.09 23.32 -4.56
C LEU A 155 0.78 21.98 -4.29
N LEU A 156 0.91 21.66 -3.01
CA LEU A 156 1.30 20.33 -2.53
C LEU A 156 0.05 19.66 -1.95
N LEU A 157 -0.37 18.58 -2.59
CA LEU A 157 -1.37 17.67 -2.07
C LEU A 157 -0.67 16.41 -1.56
N HIS A 158 -1.36 15.60 -0.78
CA HIS A 158 -0.82 14.45 -0.06
C HIS A 158 0.14 13.57 -0.90
N ASP A 159 -0.22 13.27 -2.14
CA ASP A 159 0.53 12.42 -3.07
C ASP A 159 0.70 13.05 -4.47
N CYS A 160 0.50 14.37 -4.56
CA CYS A 160 0.50 15.10 -5.81
C CYS A 160 1.19 16.47 -5.66
N VAL A 161 1.91 16.87 -6.70
CA VAL A 161 2.49 18.21 -6.83
C VAL A 161 1.83 18.89 -8.01
N VAL A 162 1.22 20.05 -7.79
CA VAL A 162 0.62 20.87 -8.84
C VAL A 162 1.57 22.01 -9.19
N PHE A 163 1.90 22.14 -10.45
CA PHE A 163 2.79 23.17 -10.97
C PHE A 163 2.03 24.23 -11.72
N THR A 164 2.54 25.48 -11.69
CA THR A 164 2.11 26.54 -12.60
C THR A 164 2.96 26.48 -13.86
N GLY A 165 2.32 26.28 -15.01
CA GLY A 165 2.99 26.20 -16.31
C GLY A 165 2.90 24.82 -16.95
N ARG A 166 3.34 24.73 -18.20
CA ARG A 166 3.42 23.47 -18.93
C ARG A 166 4.67 22.71 -18.52
N VAL A 167 4.46 21.51 -18.03
CA VAL A 167 5.54 20.51 -17.86
C VAL A 167 5.79 19.92 -19.24
N ASN A 168 7.00 20.08 -19.78
CA ASN A 168 7.39 19.35 -20.97
C ASN A 168 7.69 17.92 -20.54
N PRO A 169 7.04 16.90 -21.08
CA PRO A 169 7.21 15.51 -20.66
C PRO A 169 8.44 14.80 -21.26
N ASP A 170 9.35 15.55 -21.91
CA ASP A 170 10.56 14.99 -22.53
C ASP A 170 11.62 14.54 -21.51
#